data_13d76ddab9682cf76b177a062df559c0
#
_entry.id   13d76ddab9682cf76b177a062df559c0
#
_cell.length_a   1.000
_cell.length_b   1.000
_cell.length_c   1.000
_cell.angle_alpha   90.00
_cell.angle_beta   90.00
_cell.angle_gamma   90.00
#
_symmetry.space_group_name_H-M   'P 1'
#
loop_
_entity.id
_entity.type
_entity.pdbx_description
1 polymer ?
#
loop_
_entity_poly.entity_id
_entity_poly.type
_entity_poly.pdbx_seq_one_letter_code
_entity_poly.pdbx_strand_id
1 'polypeptide(L)'
;KLEGQEFVVKEAGDFTNYLSKAKPGDKAFLEGPYGVFTMDPKAQRRAVFIVGGIGITPILSMIRSRLDQHNECPMWLIYANKSEEEIIMRNTLEAFTEKLPLQVIPRLSDPSEDWMGESGYVDGDLLDDYLPEDAEDIDYFVCGPPPMMDLVELELQKRCVHSRRLYSERFNLV
;
A
#
# COMPACT_ATOMS: atom_id res chain seq x y z
N LYS A 1 10.02 25.45 -3.62
CA LYS A 1 8.72 25.30 -4.29
C LYS A 1 8.37 23.82 -4.21
N LEU A 2 7.29 23.50 -3.50
CA LEU A 2 6.67 22.18 -3.53
C LEU A 2 5.85 22.10 -4.83
N GLU A 3 6.47 21.72 -5.93
CA GLU A 3 5.76 21.52 -7.19
C GLU A 3 5.19 20.08 -7.20
N GLY A 4 3.86 19.96 -7.30
CA GLY A 4 3.19 18.70 -7.58
C GLY A 4 3.02 17.76 -6.38
N GLN A 5 2.73 18.27 -5.19
CA GLN A 5 2.29 17.41 -4.07
C GLN A 5 0.87 16.92 -4.33
N GLU A 6 0.67 15.60 -4.29
CA GLU A 6 -0.62 14.95 -4.43
C GLU A 6 -1.06 14.37 -3.09
N PHE A 7 -2.29 14.60 -2.71
CA PHE A 7 -2.88 14.07 -1.49
C PHE A 7 -4.13 13.26 -1.85
N VAL A 8 -4.21 12.06 -1.32
CA VAL A 8 -5.41 11.24 -1.39
C VAL A 8 -6.07 11.26 -0.01
N VAL A 9 -7.31 11.72 0.03
CA VAL A 9 -8.06 11.87 1.28
C VAL A 9 -9.32 11.03 1.20
N LYS A 10 -9.50 10.13 2.17
CA LYS A 10 -10.75 9.38 2.33
C LYS A 10 -11.75 10.24 3.09
N GLU A 11 -12.96 10.37 2.56
CA GLU A 11 -14.07 10.99 3.27
C GLU A 11 -14.51 10.11 4.45
N ALA A 12 -14.19 10.54 5.68
CA ALA A 12 -14.43 9.77 6.89
C ALA A 12 -14.95 10.59 8.06
N GLY A 13 -15.11 11.92 7.91
CA GLY A 13 -15.59 12.83 8.95
C GLY A 13 -15.81 14.23 8.40
N ASP A 14 -16.27 15.15 9.25
CA ASP A 14 -16.71 16.48 8.84
C ASP A 14 -15.65 17.26 8.06
N PHE A 15 -14.41 17.23 8.52
CA PHE A 15 -13.30 17.94 7.86
C PHE A 15 -12.96 17.32 6.50
N THR A 16 -12.84 16.01 6.41
CA THR A 16 -12.49 15.32 5.16
C THR A 16 -13.61 15.44 4.13
N ASN A 17 -14.87 15.40 4.56
CA ASN A 17 -16.04 15.68 3.71
C ASN A 17 -16.10 17.15 3.25
N TYR A 18 -15.52 18.08 4.03
CA TYR A 18 -15.41 19.48 3.60
C TYR A 18 -14.32 19.66 2.53
N LEU A 19 -13.24 18.89 2.57
CA LEU A 19 -12.14 18.99 1.59
C LEU A 19 -12.58 18.73 0.15
N SER A 20 -13.62 17.91 -0.07
CA SER A 20 -14.18 17.67 -1.42
C SER A 20 -14.76 18.93 -2.05
N LYS A 21 -15.02 20.00 -1.26
CA LYS A 21 -15.51 21.29 -1.73
C LYS A 21 -14.43 22.30 -2.02
N ALA A 22 -13.15 21.96 -1.76
CA ALA A 22 -12.01 22.84 -2.00
C ALA A 22 -11.85 23.18 -3.49
N LYS A 23 -11.46 24.41 -3.77
CA LYS A 23 -11.34 24.95 -5.12
C LYS A 23 -9.90 25.39 -5.40
N PRO A 24 -9.48 25.40 -6.66
CA PRO A 24 -8.21 26.01 -7.04
C PRO A 24 -8.10 27.45 -6.53
N GLY A 25 -7.00 27.74 -5.83
CA GLY A 25 -6.77 29.04 -5.18
C GLY A 25 -7.10 29.10 -3.68
N ASP A 26 -7.77 28.09 -3.13
CA ASP A 26 -7.96 27.98 -1.68
C ASP A 26 -6.61 27.79 -0.97
N LYS A 27 -6.48 28.38 0.20
CA LYS A 27 -5.25 28.26 0.99
C LYS A 27 -5.32 27.03 1.87
N ALA A 28 -4.27 26.23 1.83
CA ALA A 28 -4.07 25.10 2.73
C ALA A 28 -2.75 25.27 3.50
N PHE A 29 -2.72 24.79 4.73
CA PHE A 29 -1.52 24.68 5.54
C PHE A 29 -1.15 23.21 5.62
N LEU A 30 0.08 22.91 5.23
CA LEU A 30 0.65 21.57 5.31
C LEU A 30 1.72 21.56 6.38
N GLU A 31 1.63 20.63 7.31
CA GLU A 31 2.59 20.39 8.35
C GLU A 31 3.12 18.95 8.26
N GLY A 32 4.42 18.77 8.29
CA GLY A 32 5.08 17.47 8.13
C GLY A 32 6.43 17.61 7.41
N PRO A 33 7.05 16.49 6.96
CA PRO A 33 6.57 15.10 7.11
C PRO A 33 6.77 14.57 8.54
N TYR A 34 5.83 13.74 8.98
CA TYR A 34 5.89 13.04 10.27
C TYR A 34 5.94 11.52 10.07
N GLY A 35 6.36 10.81 11.13
CA GLY A 35 6.39 9.34 11.17
C GLY A 35 7.66 8.73 10.60
N VAL A 36 7.72 7.39 10.73
CA VAL A 36 8.88 6.56 10.35
C VAL A 36 8.53 5.45 9.36
N PHE A 37 7.28 5.42 8.89
CA PHE A 37 6.83 4.43 7.92
C PHE A 37 7.30 4.82 6.53
N THR A 38 8.59 4.56 6.29
CA THR A 38 9.28 4.90 5.05
C THR A 38 10.20 3.77 4.64
N MET A 39 10.51 3.70 3.35
CA MET A 39 11.50 2.79 2.78
C MET A 39 12.70 3.59 2.26
N ASP A 40 13.91 3.09 2.51
CA ASP A 40 15.08 3.63 1.82
C ASP A 40 15.00 3.27 0.33
N PRO A 41 14.82 4.24 -0.58
CA PRO A 41 14.64 3.95 -2.00
C PRO A 41 15.91 3.43 -2.67
N LYS A 42 17.07 3.59 -2.03
CA LYS A 42 18.37 3.09 -2.50
C LYS A 42 18.71 1.69 -1.97
N ALA A 43 17.97 1.19 -1.00
CA ALA A 43 18.19 -0.15 -0.47
C ALA A 43 18.05 -1.21 -1.59
N GLN A 44 19.09 -2.02 -1.76
CA GLN A 44 19.10 -3.13 -2.74
C GLN A 44 18.42 -4.36 -2.13
N ARG A 45 17.11 -4.23 -1.83
CA ARG A 45 16.29 -5.26 -1.20
C ARG A 45 14.96 -5.38 -1.88
N ARG A 46 14.46 -6.60 -1.91
CA ARG A 46 13.08 -6.90 -2.31
C ARG A 46 12.11 -6.30 -1.29
N ALA A 47 10.92 -5.94 -1.73
CA ALA A 47 9.90 -5.40 -0.84
C ALA A 47 8.53 -6.04 -1.11
N VAL A 48 7.80 -6.33 -0.05
CA VAL A 48 6.42 -6.77 -0.07
C VAL A 48 5.57 -5.72 0.61
N PHE A 49 4.55 -5.25 -0.07
CA PHE A 49 3.56 -4.32 0.43
C PHE A 49 2.22 -5.05 0.57
N ILE A 50 1.62 -5.02 1.75
CA ILE A 50 0.30 -5.60 2.02
C ILE A 50 -0.57 -4.49 2.57
N VAL A 51 -1.51 -4.01 1.77
CA VAL A 51 -2.24 -2.79 2.09
C VAL A 51 -3.74 -2.93 1.89
N GLY A 52 -4.51 -2.20 2.70
CA GLY A 52 -5.96 -2.13 2.62
C GLY A 52 -6.46 -0.70 2.37
N GLY A 53 -7.31 -0.53 1.35
CA GLY A 53 -7.97 0.72 1.04
C GLY A 53 -7.01 1.91 0.93
N ILE A 54 -7.22 2.95 1.76
CA ILE A 54 -6.40 4.17 1.75
C ILE A 54 -4.94 3.94 2.17
N GLY A 55 -4.62 2.80 2.80
CA GLY A 55 -3.25 2.40 3.15
C GLY A 55 -2.29 2.28 1.96
N ILE A 56 -2.82 2.34 0.73
CA ILE A 56 -2.01 2.40 -0.49
C ILE A 56 -1.17 3.69 -0.59
N THR A 57 -1.58 4.79 0.02
CA THR A 57 -0.98 6.11 -0.21
C THR A 57 0.50 6.21 0.17
N PRO A 58 0.97 5.77 1.34
CA PRO A 58 2.39 5.76 1.63
C PRO A 58 3.17 4.81 0.71
N ILE A 59 2.56 3.71 0.27
CA ILE A 59 3.20 2.74 -0.62
C ILE A 59 3.42 3.32 -2.01
N LEU A 60 2.46 4.08 -2.55
CA LEU A 60 2.64 4.80 -3.83
C LEU A 60 3.83 5.76 -3.76
N SER A 61 4.03 6.44 -2.63
CA SER A 61 5.18 7.31 -2.41
C SER A 61 6.50 6.53 -2.39
N MET A 62 6.52 5.36 -1.73
CA MET A 62 7.70 4.48 -1.68
C MET A 62 8.05 3.93 -3.06
N ILE A 63 7.06 3.43 -3.82
CA ILE A 63 7.25 2.90 -5.18
C ILE A 63 7.75 4.01 -6.11
N ARG A 64 7.15 5.20 -6.05
CA ARG A 64 7.60 6.36 -6.84
C ARG A 64 9.05 6.72 -6.53
N SER A 65 9.43 6.72 -5.26
CA SER A 65 10.81 6.99 -4.84
C SER A 65 11.80 5.95 -5.39
N ARG A 66 11.41 4.67 -5.47
CA ARG A 66 12.23 3.64 -6.12
C ARG A 66 12.36 3.86 -7.62
N LEU A 67 11.28 4.25 -8.28
CA LEU A 67 11.32 4.61 -9.71
C LEU A 67 12.29 5.76 -9.97
N ASP A 68 12.24 6.82 -9.15
CA ASP A 68 13.13 7.98 -9.27
C ASP A 68 14.61 7.63 -9.03
N GLN A 69 14.88 6.59 -8.25
CA GLN A 69 16.23 6.07 -8.00
C GLN A 69 16.66 4.96 -8.97
N HIS A 70 15.83 4.62 -9.97
CA HIS A 70 16.08 3.51 -10.90
C HIS A 70 16.40 2.19 -10.20
N ASN A 71 15.71 1.92 -9.09
CA ASN A 71 15.91 0.71 -8.30
C ASN A 71 15.08 -0.43 -8.90
N GLU A 72 15.76 -1.46 -9.40
CA GLU A 72 15.16 -2.62 -10.08
C GLU A 72 14.94 -3.83 -9.15
N CYS A 73 15.02 -3.67 -7.83
CA CYS A 73 14.72 -4.76 -6.92
C CYS A 73 13.24 -5.15 -6.99
N PRO A 74 12.92 -6.45 -7.06
CA PRO A 74 11.55 -6.92 -7.16
C PRO A 74 10.65 -6.46 -6.00
N MET A 75 9.40 -6.17 -6.34
CA MET A 75 8.37 -5.75 -5.39
C MET A 75 7.05 -6.49 -5.64
N TRP A 76 6.33 -6.79 -4.57
CA TRP A 76 4.97 -7.34 -4.60
C TRP A 76 4.04 -6.41 -3.83
N LEU A 77 2.88 -6.16 -4.40
CA LEU A 77 1.84 -5.34 -3.77
C LEU A 77 0.54 -6.13 -3.72
N ILE A 78 0.20 -6.65 -2.54
CA ILE A 78 -1.13 -7.19 -2.24
C ILE A 78 -2.01 -6.02 -1.82
N TYR A 79 -3.02 -5.71 -2.63
CA TYR A 79 -3.88 -4.56 -2.44
C TYR A 79 -5.32 -4.98 -2.16
N ALA A 80 -5.68 -5.02 -0.87
CA ALA A 80 -6.98 -5.42 -0.39
C ALA A 80 -7.98 -4.26 -0.42
N ASN A 81 -9.14 -4.52 -1.04
CA ASN A 81 -10.28 -3.61 -1.08
C ASN A 81 -11.57 -4.39 -0.91
N LYS A 82 -12.69 -3.70 -0.74
CA LYS A 82 -13.98 -4.36 -0.68
C LYS A 82 -14.46 -4.73 -2.08
N SER A 83 -14.46 -3.77 -3.00
CA SER A 83 -14.91 -3.95 -4.38
C SER A 83 -13.94 -3.31 -5.38
N GLU A 84 -14.19 -3.47 -6.68
CA GLU A 84 -13.37 -2.91 -7.74
C GLU A 84 -13.35 -1.39 -7.76
N GLU A 85 -14.46 -0.75 -7.42
CA GLU A 85 -14.61 0.71 -7.39
C GLU A 85 -13.74 1.33 -6.29
N GLU A 86 -13.41 0.57 -5.26
CA GLU A 86 -12.54 1.00 -4.17
C GLU A 86 -11.04 0.94 -4.51
N ILE A 87 -10.67 0.31 -5.64
CA ILE A 87 -9.28 0.29 -6.11
C ILE A 87 -8.92 1.66 -6.66
N ILE A 88 -8.35 2.51 -5.82
CA ILE A 88 -7.88 3.84 -6.24
C ILE A 88 -6.53 3.75 -6.96
N MET A 89 -6.21 4.75 -7.78
CA MET A 89 -4.91 4.90 -8.47
C MET A 89 -4.54 3.72 -9.39
N ARG A 90 -5.52 2.97 -9.93
CA ARG A 90 -5.30 1.82 -10.83
C ARG A 90 -4.34 2.15 -11.98
N ASN A 91 -4.59 3.22 -12.73
CA ASN A 91 -3.74 3.63 -13.85
C ASN A 91 -2.30 3.97 -13.41
N THR A 92 -2.13 4.52 -12.20
CA THR A 92 -0.80 4.80 -11.65
C THR A 92 -0.06 3.51 -11.31
N LEU A 93 -0.76 2.52 -10.75
CA LEU A 93 -0.18 1.20 -10.45
C LEU A 93 0.20 0.48 -11.75
N GLU A 94 -0.65 0.49 -12.77
CA GLU A 94 -0.35 -0.06 -14.09
C GLU A 94 0.90 0.59 -14.70
N ALA A 95 1.00 1.93 -14.67
CA ALA A 95 2.18 2.64 -15.15
C ALA A 95 3.47 2.31 -14.36
N PHE A 96 3.35 1.91 -13.08
CA PHE A 96 4.50 1.44 -12.30
C PHE A 96 4.92 0.04 -12.70
N THR A 97 3.99 -0.88 -12.99
CA THR A 97 4.32 -2.24 -13.43
C THR A 97 5.02 -2.28 -14.79
N GLU A 98 4.77 -1.28 -15.65
CA GLU A 98 5.49 -1.13 -16.93
C GLU A 98 6.95 -0.69 -16.75
N LYS A 99 7.30 -0.06 -15.64
CA LYS A 99 8.60 0.59 -15.42
C LYS A 99 9.45 -0.04 -14.34
N LEU A 100 8.87 -0.86 -13.50
CA LEU A 100 9.50 -1.49 -12.34
C LEU A 100 9.16 -2.97 -12.28
N PRO A 101 10.01 -3.80 -11.71
CA PRO A 101 9.69 -5.20 -11.39
C PRO A 101 8.71 -5.27 -10.22
N LEU A 102 7.49 -4.79 -10.45
CA LEU A 102 6.39 -4.72 -9.49
C LEU A 102 5.27 -5.66 -9.94
N GLN A 103 4.91 -6.60 -9.09
CA GLN A 103 3.70 -7.41 -9.25
C GLN A 103 2.59 -6.82 -8.37
N VAL A 104 1.45 -6.50 -8.95
CA VAL A 104 0.26 -6.00 -8.22
C VAL A 104 -0.78 -7.10 -8.17
N ILE A 105 -1.22 -7.44 -6.97
CA ILE A 105 -2.20 -8.50 -6.67
C ILE A 105 -3.41 -7.83 -5.97
N PRO A 106 -4.44 -7.41 -6.72
CA PRO A 106 -5.67 -6.92 -6.10
C PRO A 106 -6.43 -8.09 -5.45
N ARG A 107 -6.87 -7.90 -4.20
CA ARG A 107 -7.70 -8.86 -3.45
C ARG A 107 -9.00 -8.19 -3.03
N LEU A 108 -10.16 -8.74 -3.45
CA LEU A 108 -11.47 -8.16 -3.15
C LEU A 108 -12.26 -9.04 -2.20
N SER A 109 -12.77 -8.44 -1.11
CA SER A 109 -13.59 -9.19 -0.14
C SER A 109 -15.06 -9.34 -0.56
N ASP A 110 -15.55 -8.49 -1.45
CA ASP A 110 -16.92 -8.49 -1.99
C ASP A 110 -16.89 -8.12 -3.49
N PRO A 111 -16.29 -8.97 -4.34
CA PRO A 111 -16.15 -8.69 -5.76
C PRO A 111 -17.48 -8.87 -6.52
N SER A 112 -17.59 -8.25 -7.70
CA SER A 112 -18.66 -8.53 -8.64
C SER A 112 -18.55 -9.96 -9.21
N GLU A 113 -19.65 -10.48 -9.80
CA GLU A 113 -19.67 -11.80 -10.43
C GLU A 113 -18.69 -11.92 -11.61
N ASP A 114 -18.36 -10.80 -12.25
CA ASP A 114 -17.45 -10.74 -13.39
C ASP A 114 -15.96 -10.60 -12.98
N TRP A 115 -15.68 -10.52 -11.68
CA TRP A 115 -14.31 -10.41 -11.20
C TRP A 115 -13.52 -11.70 -11.42
N MET A 116 -12.38 -11.60 -12.12
CA MET A 116 -11.51 -12.75 -12.45
C MET A 116 -10.22 -12.80 -11.62
N GLY A 117 -10.05 -11.84 -10.70
CA GLY A 117 -8.87 -11.77 -9.82
C GLY A 117 -9.09 -12.46 -8.47
N GLU A 118 -8.18 -12.20 -7.54
CA GLU A 118 -8.23 -12.77 -6.20
C GLU A 118 -9.43 -12.27 -5.39
N SER A 119 -10.10 -13.17 -4.68
CA SER A 119 -11.29 -12.86 -3.86
C SER A 119 -11.19 -13.40 -2.45
N GLY A 120 -11.71 -12.66 -1.49
CA GLY A 120 -11.66 -12.96 -0.05
C GLY A 120 -10.79 -12.00 0.75
N TYR A 121 -10.47 -12.37 1.99
CA TYR A 121 -9.55 -11.62 2.83
C TYR A 121 -8.09 -12.01 2.54
N VAL A 122 -7.15 -11.15 2.97
CA VAL A 122 -5.73 -11.50 2.93
C VAL A 122 -5.47 -12.57 4.00
N ASP A 123 -5.15 -13.76 3.56
CA ASP A 123 -4.93 -14.95 4.40
C ASP A 123 -3.58 -15.61 4.10
N GLY A 124 -3.32 -16.73 4.78
CA GLY A 124 -2.08 -17.47 4.60
C GLY A 124 -1.92 -18.07 3.21
N ASP A 125 -3.00 -18.60 2.64
CA ASP A 125 -2.98 -19.23 1.33
C ASP A 125 -2.59 -18.23 0.23
N LEU A 126 -3.17 -17.02 0.27
CA LEU A 126 -2.79 -15.94 -0.65
C LEU A 126 -1.30 -15.58 -0.52
N LEU A 127 -0.79 -15.52 0.72
CA LEU A 127 0.62 -15.20 0.94
C LEU A 127 1.54 -16.32 0.43
N ASP A 128 1.14 -17.58 0.53
CA ASP A 128 1.90 -18.72 -0.01
C ASP A 128 1.91 -18.74 -1.54
N ASP A 129 0.80 -18.34 -2.17
CA ASP A 129 0.69 -18.34 -3.64
C ASP A 129 1.54 -17.24 -4.30
N TYR A 130 1.72 -16.10 -3.64
CA TYR A 130 2.31 -14.92 -4.28
C TYR A 130 3.64 -14.47 -3.71
N LEU A 131 3.97 -14.81 -2.47
CA LEU A 131 5.21 -14.35 -1.86
C LEU A 131 6.36 -15.34 -2.09
N PRO A 132 7.60 -14.84 -2.25
CA PRO A 132 8.76 -15.69 -2.32
C PRO A 132 8.92 -16.56 -1.05
N GLU A 133 9.34 -17.80 -1.22
CA GLU A 133 9.58 -18.73 -0.11
C GLU A 133 10.72 -18.23 0.82
N ASP A 134 11.71 -17.54 0.27
CA ASP A 134 12.83 -17.00 1.02
C ASP A 134 12.54 -15.58 1.52
N ALA A 135 12.29 -15.45 2.82
CA ALA A 135 11.97 -14.18 3.46
C ALA A 135 13.19 -13.35 3.92
N GLU A 136 14.41 -13.90 3.79
CA GLU A 136 15.60 -13.34 4.45
C GLU A 136 15.97 -11.92 3.98
N ASP A 137 15.81 -11.61 2.69
CA ASP A 137 16.17 -10.33 2.07
C ASP A 137 14.97 -9.50 1.63
N ILE A 138 13.83 -9.69 2.28
CA ILE A 138 12.59 -8.97 1.98
C ILE A 138 12.23 -8.04 3.13
N ASP A 139 11.90 -6.80 2.81
CA ASP A 139 11.29 -5.85 3.73
C ASP A 139 9.78 -5.85 3.51
N TYR A 140 9.00 -6.05 4.58
CA TYR A 140 7.54 -6.13 4.55
C TYR A 140 6.92 -4.85 5.10
N PHE A 141 6.01 -4.25 4.34
CA PHE A 141 5.29 -3.03 4.72
C PHE A 141 3.80 -3.31 4.77
N VAL A 142 3.20 -3.15 5.94
CA VAL A 142 1.78 -3.45 6.18
C VAL A 142 1.06 -2.18 6.60
N CYS A 143 -0.01 -1.83 5.88
CA CYS A 143 -0.79 -0.64 6.18
C CYS A 143 -2.26 -0.82 5.80
N GLY A 144 -3.18 -0.60 6.74
CA GLY A 144 -4.61 -0.77 6.46
C GLY A 144 -5.47 -0.87 7.72
N PRO A 145 -6.68 -1.42 7.58
CA PRO A 145 -7.58 -1.61 8.70
C PRO A 145 -7.00 -2.56 9.76
N PRO A 146 -7.19 -2.26 11.06
CA PRO A 146 -6.63 -3.07 12.14
C PRO A 146 -6.88 -4.59 12.03
N PRO A 147 -8.10 -5.07 11.71
CA PRO A 147 -8.34 -6.52 11.62
C PRO A 147 -7.52 -7.21 10.52
N MET A 148 -7.31 -6.54 9.38
CA MET A 148 -6.45 -7.05 8.31
C MET A 148 -5.00 -7.11 8.78
N MET A 149 -4.52 -6.05 9.42
CA MET A 149 -3.14 -5.96 9.88
C MET A 149 -2.83 -7.03 10.93
N ASP A 150 -3.74 -7.27 11.88
CA ASP A 150 -3.57 -8.30 12.91
C ASP A 150 -3.40 -9.70 12.28
N LEU A 151 -4.22 -10.01 11.27
CA LEU A 151 -4.13 -11.27 10.57
C LEU A 151 -2.83 -11.39 9.76
N VAL A 152 -2.49 -10.37 8.99
CA VAL A 152 -1.27 -10.34 8.17
C VAL A 152 -0.01 -10.45 9.02
N GLU A 153 0.08 -9.69 10.11
CA GLU A 153 1.23 -9.75 11.03
C GLU A 153 1.39 -11.15 11.63
N LEU A 154 0.28 -11.82 12.00
CA LEU A 154 0.30 -13.20 12.48
C LEU A 154 0.80 -14.18 11.41
N GLU A 155 0.30 -14.05 10.16
CA GLU A 155 0.72 -14.91 9.05
C GLU A 155 2.20 -14.72 8.68
N LEU A 156 2.70 -13.48 8.70
CA LEU A 156 4.12 -13.18 8.48
C LEU A 156 5.02 -13.74 9.62
N GLN A 157 4.53 -13.73 10.86
CA GLN A 157 5.24 -14.38 11.97
C GLN A 157 5.34 -15.90 11.79
N LYS A 158 4.27 -16.57 11.35
CA LYS A 158 4.29 -18.02 11.04
C LYS A 158 5.32 -18.36 9.95
N ARG A 159 5.57 -17.43 9.01
CA ARG A 159 6.58 -17.53 7.95
C ARG A 159 7.99 -17.14 8.40
N CYS A 160 8.19 -16.97 9.70
CA CYS A 160 9.46 -16.59 10.29
C CYS A 160 10.01 -15.23 9.79
N VAL A 161 9.16 -14.34 9.32
CA VAL A 161 9.56 -12.98 8.99
C VAL A 161 10.08 -12.28 10.23
N HIS A 162 11.33 -11.84 10.18
CA HIS A 162 11.97 -11.21 11.33
C HIS A 162 11.37 -9.82 11.60
N SER A 163 11.08 -9.51 12.87
CA SER A 163 10.46 -8.23 13.27
C SER A 163 11.18 -6.97 12.77
N ARG A 164 12.51 -7.05 12.56
CA ARG A 164 13.32 -5.95 11.97
C ARG A 164 13.02 -5.69 10.50
N ARG A 165 12.31 -6.61 9.84
CA ARG A 165 11.92 -6.54 8.43
C ARG A 165 10.45 -6.24 8.24
N LEU A 166 9.70 -6.18 9.32
CA LEU A 166 8.27 -5.89 9.32
C LEU A 166 8.05 -4.45 9.77
N TYR A 167 7.54 -3.64 8.87
CA TYR A 167 7.15 -2.26 9.10
C TYR A 167 5.64 -2.17 9.01
N SER A 168 4.98 -1.61 10.01
CA SER A 168 3.53 -1.47 10.02
C SER A 168 3.10 -0.08 10.44
N GLU A 169 2.06 0.45 9.79
CA GLU A 169 1.41 1.70 10.16
C GLU A 169 -0.10 1.51 10.21
N ARG A 170 -0.69 1.75 11.38
CA ARG A 170 -2.13 1.59 11.63
C ARG A 170 -2.83 2.93 11.51
N PHE A 171 -3.79 3.03 10.60
CA PHE A 171 -4.69 4.16 10.57
C PHE A 171 -5.80 3.94 11.60
N ASN A 172 -5.65 4.52 12.77
CA ASN A 172 -6.74 4.61 13.73
C ASN A 172 -7.66 5.75 13.28
N LEU A 173 -8.78 5.42 12.65
CA LEU A 173 -9.87 6.37 12.46
C LEU A 173 -10.47 6.62 13.85
N VAL A 174 -10.18 7.79 14.43
CA VAL A 174 -10.77 8.25 15.68
C VAL A 174 -12.12 8.88 15.40
#